data_dac580896a9d801c3f2dd1a10123e6d1
#
_entry.id   dac580896a9d801c3f2dd1a10123e6d1
#
_cell.length_a   1.000
_cell.length_b   1.000
_cell.length_c   1.000
_cell.angle_alpha   90.00
_cell.angle_beta   90.00
_cell.angle_gamma   90.00
#
_symmetry.space_group_name_H-M   'P 1'
#
loop_
_entity.id
_entity.type
_entity.pdbx_description
1 polymer ?
#
loop_
_entity_poly.entity_id
_entity_poly.type
_entity_poly.pdbx_seq_one_letter_code
_entity_poly.pdbx_strand_id
1 'polypeptide(L)'
;AWLLTHPHSDHVGAITEILNMDPMPISIGKVYYSFLNKEFLGQEQVSRRDSDLECYDRITEAIAKLPEAEKCGTLTKGQKISVAGAEITVMNEPFACTENSFNNSSVAYRVEMGGKRILFLGDMGWQAGEDFLANHTQEELKSDVLQMAHHGQRGVEEELYQEISPEVCLWPTP
;
A
#
# COMPACT_ATOMS: atom_id res chain seq x y z
N ALA A 1 0.81 6.12 13.41
CA ALA A 1 1.53 5.42 12.35
C ALA A 1 0.98 5.80 10.98
N TRP A 2 1.80 5.73 9.96
CA TRP A 2 1.41 5.90 8.56
C TRP A 2 1.89 4.67 7.76
N LEU A 3 0.99 4.04 7.02
CA LEU A 3 1.28 2.85 6.23
C LEU A 3 1.10 3.20 4.75
N LEU A 4 2.13 3.01 3.95
CA LEU A 4 2.13 3.34 2.52
C LEU A 4 2.02 2.05 1.71
N THR A 5 1.13 2.05 0.73
CA THR A 5 0.92 0.89 -0.16
C THR A 5 1.93 0.87 -1.30
N HIS A 6 2.04 1.98 -2.04
CA HIS A 6 2.93 2.16 -3.19
C HIS A 6 3.19 3.67 -3.43
N PRO A 7 4.22 4.05 -4.23
CA PRO A 7 4.67 5.44 -4.30
C PRO A 7 4.02 6.30 -5.40
N HIS A 8 2.70 6.18 -5.64
CA HIS A 8 1.96 7.12 -6.48
C HIS A 8 1.56 8.39 -5.72
N SER A 9 1.42 9.51 -6.42
CA SER A 9 1.22 10.83 -5.83
C SER A 9 -0.06 10.96 -5.01
N ASP A 10 -1.13 10.30 -5.39
CA ASP A 10 -2.41 10.26 -4.67
C ASP A 10 -2.38 9.39 -3.42
N HIS A 11 -1.38 8.51 -3.27
CA HIS A 11 -1.15 7.69 -2.08
C HIS A 11 -0.11 8.28 -1.14
N VAL A 12 0.92 8.92 -1.66
CA VAL A 12 2.04 9.44 -0.83
C VAL A 12 2.13 10.97 -0.81
N GLY A 13 1.37 11.69 -1.64
CA GLY A 13 1.48 13.15 -1.77
C GLY A 13 1.24 13.87 -0.45
N ALA A 14 0.17 13.54 0.27
CA ALA A 14 -0.16 14.20 1.53
C ALA A 14 0.95 14.04 2.58
N ILE A 15 1.47 12.82 2.78
CA ILE A 15 2.56 12.61 3.75
C ILE A 15 3.86 13.25 3.27
N THR A 16 4.15 13.25 1.97
CA THR A 16 5.32 13.93 1.40
C THR A 16 5.32 15.41 1.74
N GLU A 17 4.19 16.09 1.56
CA GLU A 17 4.05 17.50 1.91
C GLU A 17 4.21 17.73 3.43
N ILE A 18 3.55 16.91 4.26
CA ILE A 18 3.64 17.01 5.73
C ILE A 18 5.08 16.86 6.22
N LEU A 19 5.82 15.86 5.70
CA LEU A 19 7.22 15.61 6.09
C LEU A 19 8.18 16.72 5.65
N ASN A 20 7.80 17.54 4.66
CA ASN A 20 8.58 18.67 4.18
C ASN A 20 8.22 20.00 4.84
N MET A 21 7.19 20.04 5.70
CA MET A 21 6.84 21.26 6.45
C MET A 21 7.77 21.49 7.64
N ASP A 22 8.12 22.76 7.88
CA ASP A 22 8.89 23.19 9.06
C ASP A 22 8.19 24.41 9.72
N PRO A 23 7.64 24.28 10.94
CA PRO A 23 7.56 23.04 11.72
C PRO A 23 6.53 22.06 11.14
N MET A 24 6.77 20.76 11.32
CA MET A 24 5.82 19.73 10.93
C MET A 24 4.52 19.86 11.75
N PRO A 25 3.32 19.91 11.10
CA PRO A 25 2.07 20.27 11.80
C PRO A 25 1.50 19.13 12.67
N ILE A 26 1.99 17.92 12.50
CA ILE A 26 1.55 16.72 13.23
C ILE A 26 2.74 15.88 13.66
N SER A 27 2.59 15.15 14.78
CA SER A 27 3.58 14.15 15.18
C SER A 27 3.33 12.83 14.48
N ILE A 28 4.32 12.31 13.77
CA ILE A 28 4.29 11.01 13.12
C ILE A 28 5.17 10.05 13.93
N GLY A 29 4.54 9.05 14.56
CA GLY A 29 5.31 8.11 15.37
C GLY A 29 6.13 7.14 14.51
N LYS A 30 5.58 6.64 13.38
CA LYS A 30 6.33 5.78 12.47
C LYS A 30 5.69 5.72 11.09
N VAL A 31 6.52 5.72 10.05
CA VAL A 31 6.16 5.48 8.66
C VAL A 31 6.58 4.06 8.27
N TYR A 32 5.64 3.27 7.78
CA TYR A 32 5.85 1.92 7.26
C TYR A 32 5.67 1.91 5.75
N TYR A 33 6.64 1.39 5.03
CA TYR A 33 6.61 1.31 3.58
C TYR A 33 7.50 0.15 3.10
N SER A 34 7.29 -0.30 1.87
CA SER A 34 8.18 -1.23 1.19
C SER A 34 8.01 -0.98 -0.30
N PHE A 35 8.94 -0.23 -0.88
CA PHE A 35 8.90 0.10 -2.30
C PHE A 35 9.92 -0.73 -3.07
N LEU A 36 9.58 -1.17 -4.27
CA LEU A 36 10.56 -1.69 -5.22
C LEU A 36 11.57 -0.59 -5.55
N ASN A 37 12.76 -0.97 -5.98
CA ASN A 37 13.77 0.01 -6.32
C ASN A 37 13.39 0.82 -7.57
N LYS A 38 13.86 2.05 -7.63
CA LYS A 38 13.57 3.01 -8.70
C LYS A 38 13.93 2.49 -10.09
N GLU A 39 15.04 1.76 -10.21
CA GLU A 39 15.50 1.22 -11.49
C GLU A 39 14.53 0.18 -12.04
N PHE A 40 13.96 -0.66 -11.17
CA PHE A 40 12.92 -1.63 -11.57
C PHE A 40 11.64 -0.92 -11.98
N LEU A 41 11.13 0.00 -11.15
CA LEU A 41 9.91 0.76 -11.44
C LEU A 41 10.03 1.58 -12.74
N GLY A 42 11.22 2.11 -13.02
CA GLY A 42 11.51 2.88 -14.24
C GLY A 42 11.55 2.06 -15.54
N GLN A 43 11.42 0.72 -15.49
CA GLN A 43 11.34 -0.12 -16.68
C GLN A 43 9.94 -0.05 -17.34
N GLU A 44 8.94 0.39 -16.61
CA GLU A 44 7.58 0.55 -17.15
C GLU A 44 7.54 1.59 -18.27
N GLN A 45 6.93 1.24 -19.41
CA GLN A 45 6.83 2.10 -20.58
C GLN A 45 5.46 2.79 -20.65
N VAL A 46 5.24 3.75 -19.75
CA VAL A 46 4.00 4.56 -19.71
C VAL A 46 4.30 6.04 -19.79
N SER A 47 3.34 6.83 -20.25
CA SER A 47 3.50 8.27 -20.45
C SER A 47 3.74 9.06 -19.15
N ARG A 48 3.24 8.56 -18.01
CA ARG A 48 3.39 9.18 -16.69
C ARG A 48 4.64 8.74 -15.93
N ARG A 49 5.43 7.80 -16.47
CA ARG A 49 6.60 7.21 -15.80
C ARG A 49 7.50 8.24 -15.12
N ASP A 50 7.84 9.31 -15.83
CA ASP A 50 8.80 10.29 -15.32
C ASP A 50 8.22 11.07 -14.12
N SER A 51 6.92 11.38 -14.13
CA SER A 51 6.23 12.00 -12.98
C SER A 51 6.09 11.04 -11.79
N ASP A 52 5.87 9.75 -12.05
CA ASP A 52 5.78 8.73 -11.01
C ASP A 52 7.16 8.50 -10.36
N LEU A 53 8.24 8.51 -11.15
CA LEU A 53 9.62 8.45 -10.63
C LEU A 53 10.01 9.71 -9.85
N GLU A 54 9.56 10.89 -10.26
CA GLU A 54 9.75 12.12 -9.49
C GLU A 54 9.02 12.03 -8.13
N CYS A 55 7.79 11.51 -8.14
CA CYS A 55 7.03 11.27 -6.91
C CYS A 55 7.75 10.29 -5.98
N TYR A 56 8.29 9.19 -6.53
CA TYR A 56 9.12 8.24 -5.78
C TYR A 56 10.32 8.92 -5.12
N ASP A 57 11.06 9.76 -5.85
CA ASP A 57 12.20 10.48 -5.28
C ASP A 57 11.76 11.40 -4.14
N ARG A 58 10.72 12.21 -4.35
CA ARG A 58 10.21 13.15 -3.34
C ARG A 58 9.80 12.45 -2.04
N ILE A 59 9.08 11.33 -2.10
CA ILE A 59 8.66 10.62 -0.88
C ILE A 59 9.85 9.93 -0.21
N THR A 60 10.74 9.31 -0.96
CA THR A 60 11.91 8.63 -0.38
C THR A 60 12.88 9.63 0.26
N GLU A 61 13.11 10.78 -0.36
CA GLU A 61 13.89 11.89 0.24
C GLU A 61 13.24 12.45 1.51
N ALA A 62 11.91 12.60 1.51
CA ALA A 62 11.19 13.09 2.68
C ALA A 62 11.28 12.10 3.85
N ILE A 63 11.07 10.80 3.60
CA ILE A 63 11.22 9.74 4.61
C ILE A 63 12.67 9.64 5.10
N ALA A 64 13.66 9.84 4.22
CA ALA A 64 15.07 9.78 4.60
C ALA A 64 15.45 10.78 5.71
N LYS A 65 14.74 11.90 5.81
CA LYS A 65 14.93 12.91 6.87
C LYS A 65 14.46 12.46 8.24
N LEU A 66 13.58 11.44 8.32
CA LEU A 66 13.10 10.91 9.59
C LEU A 66 14.21 10.14 10.32
N PRO A 67 14.21 10.18 11.69
CA PRO A 67 15.03 9.28 12.49
C PRO A 67 14.78 7.80 12.13
N GLU A 68 15.80 6.95 12.26
CA GLU A 68 15.68 5.51 11.96
C GLU A 68 14.56 4.81 12.77
N ALA A 69 14.33 5.25 14.01
CA ALA A 69 13.25 4.69 14.85
C ALA A 69 11.84 5.00 14.31
N GLU A 70 11.71 6.05 13.50
CA GLU A 70 10.43 6.57 12.98
C GLU A 70 10.12 6.07 11.56
N LYS A 71 10.93 5.17 11.01
CA LYS A 71 10.71 4.58 9.69
C LYS A 71 10.96 3.08 9.69
N CYS A 72 10.28 2.38 8.78
CA CYS A 72 10.47 0.96 8.50
C CYS A 72 10.30 0.76 6.99
N GLY A 73 11.41 0.61 6.30
CA GLY A 73 11.51 0.58 4.82
C GLY A 73 11.50 -0.82 4.22
N THR A 74 11.32 -1.86 5.03
CA THR A 74 11.20 -3.24 4.56
C THR A 74 10.11 -3.92 5.35
N LEU A 75 9.06 -4.34 4.65
CA LEU A 75 7.93 -5.07 5.23
C LEU A 75 7.92 -6.49 4.68
N THR A 76 7.63 -7.44 5.55
CA THR A 76 7.52 -8.85 5.16
C THR A 76 6.11 -9.35 5.38
N LYS A 77 5.65 -10.27 4.52
CA LYS A 77 4.35 -10.93 4.68
C LYS A 77 4.23 -11.55 6.07
N GLY A 78 3.10 -11.31 6.72
CA GLY A 78 2.81 -11.79 8.07
C GLY A 78 3.36 -10.90 9.19
N GLN A 79 4.15 -9.86 8.88
CA GLN A 79 4.61 -8.90 9.89
C GLN A 79 3.42 -8.22 10.56
N LYS A 80 3.44 -8.15 11.91
CA LYS A 80 2.41 -7.53 12.72
C LYS A 80 2.87 -6.19 13.28
N ILE A 81 1.98 -5.22 13.22
CA ILE A 81 2.18 -3.85 13.71
C ILE A 81 1.02 -3.53 14.64
N SER A 82 1.31 -3.22 15.91
CA SER A 82 0.28 -2.85 16.89
C SER A 82 0.23 -1.33 17.06
N VAL A 83 -0.92 -0.73 16.83
CA VAL A 83 -1.12 0.72 16.95
C VAL A 83 -2.48 1.00 17.59
N ALA A 84 -2.49 1.70 18.73
CA ALA A 84 -3.71 2.22 19.37
C ALA A 84 -4.85 1.18 19.52
N GLY A 85 -4.52 -0.07 19.82
CA GLY A 85 -5.49 -1.17 19.99
C GLY A 85 -5.91 -1.87 18.70
N ALA A 86 -5.39 -1.44 17.55
CA ALA A 86 -5.49 -2.17 16.30
C ALA A 86 -4.27 -3.09 16.10
N GLU A 87 -4.49 -4.28 15.55
CA GLU A 87 -3.45 -5.11 14.99
C GLU A 87 -3.48 -5.00 13.47
N ILE A 88 -2.33 -4.69 12.87
CA ILE A 88 -2.19 -4.56 11.43
C ILE A 88 -1.26 -5.67 10.96
N THR A 89 -1.72 -6.46 10.00
CA THR A 89 -0.92 -7.49 9.36
C THR A 89 -0.53 -7.05 7.95
N VAL A 90 0.76 -7.11 7.63
CA VAL A 90 1.27 -6.96 6.26
C VAL A 90 0.89 -8.22 5.49
N MET A 91 0.11 -8.08 4.42
CA MET A 91 -0.45 -9.24 3.72
C MET A 91 0.47 -9.77 2.63
N ASN A 92 1.29 -8.92 2.01
CA ASN A 92 2.23 -9.31 0.96
C ASN A 92 3.49 -8.45 0.99
N GLU A 93 4.50 -8.90 0.31
CA GLU A 93 5.65 -8.08 -0.12
C GLU A 93 5.33 -7.44 -1.48
N PRO A 94 6.04 -6.36 -1.89
CA PRO A 94 5.81 -5.74 -3.19
C PRO A 94 5.99 -6.75 -4.33
N PHE A 95 4.97 -6.90 -5.17
CA PHE A 95 5.02 -7.79 -6.32
C PHE A 95 5.79 -7.15 -7.48
N ALA A 96 6.85 -7.81 -7.93
CA ALA A 96 7.72 -7.32 -8.99
C ALA A 96 7.18 -7.70 -10.37
N CYS A 97 6.48 -6.77 -11.01
CA CYS A 97 5.98 -6.87 -12.36
C CYS A 97 6.34 -5.61 -13.15
N THR A 98 6.83 -5.73 -14.39
CA THR A 98 7.20 -4.58 -15.22
C THR A 98 6.01 -3.91 -15.90
N GLU A 99 4.87 -4.58 -15.96
CA GLU A 99 3.60 -4.01 -16.42
C GLU A 99 2.85 -3.43 -15.21
N ASN A 100 2.44 -2.17 -15.31
CA ASN A 100 1.78 -1.45 -14.21
C ASN A 100 2.56 -1.55 -12.88
N SER A 101 3.87 -1.36 -12.97
CA SER A 101 4.85 -1.73 -11.94
C SER A 101 4.59 -1.05 -10.60
N PHE A 102 4.23 0.24 -10.61
CA PHE A 102 3.90 1.00 -9.40
C PHE A 102 2.68 0.42 -8.69
N ASN A 103 1.58 0.21 -9.41
CA ASN A 103 0.35 -0.31 -8.84
C ASN A 103 0.50 -1.76 -8.38
N ASN A 104 1.12 -2.62 -9.22
CA ASN A 104 1.38 -4.01 -8.87
C ASN A 104 2.32 -4.16 -7.66
N SER A 105 3.13 -3.15 -7.34
CA SER A 105 3.96 -3.16 -6.14
C SER A 105 3.21 -2.81 -4.84
N SER A 106 1.90 -2.64 -4.88
CA SER A 106 1.10 -2.31 -3.70
C SER A 106 1.26 -3.35 -2.59
N VAL A 107 1.61 -2.86 -1.40
CA VAL A 107 1.56 -3.65 -0.16
C VAL A 107 0.15 -3.56 0.42
N ALA A 108 -0.49 -4.69 0.60
CA ALA A 108 -1.80 -4.78 1.22
C ALA A 108 -1.68 -4.91 2.74
N TYR A 109 -2.63 -4.33 3.45
CA TYR A 109 -2.69 -4.35 4.92
C TYR A 109 -4.05 -4.83 5.39
N ARG A 110 -4.07 -5.77 6.33
CA ARG A 110 -5.28 -6.15 7.07
C ARG A 110 -5.23 -5.52 8.45
N VAL A 111 -6.22 -4.72 8.77
CA VAL A 111 -6.39 -4.08 10.07
C VAL A 111 -7.48 -4.82 10.85
N GLU A 112 -7.15 -5.27 12.05
CA GLU A 112 -8.09 -5.91 12.98
C GLU A 112 -8.31 -5.00 14.19
N MET A 113 -9.55 -4.57 14.40
CA MET A 113 -9.93 -3.72 15.51
C MET A 113 -11.39 -3.92 15.88
N GLY A 114 -11.70 -4.05 17.17
CA GLY A 114 -13.06 -4.20 17.65
C GLY A 114 -13.79 -5.44 17.11
N GLY A 115 -13.07 -6.51 16.80
CA GLY A 115 -13.62 -7.74 16.23
C GLY A 115 -13.98 -7.64 14.74
N LYS A 116 -13.58 -6.55 14.06
CA LYS A 116 -13.74 -6.34 12.62
C LYS A 116 -12.42 -6.40 11.90
N ARG A 117 -12.45 -6.92 10.67
CA ARG A 117 -11.33 -7.01 9.75
C ARG A 117 -11.53 -6.04 8.58
N ILE A 118 -10.55 -5.20 8.32
CA ILE A 118 -10.54 -4.26 7.18
C ILE A 118 -9.34 -4.58 6.32
N LEU A 119 -9.54 -4.86 5.04
CA LEU A 119 -8.46 -5.12 4.09
C LEU A 119 -8.28 -3.92 3.16
N PHE A 120 -7.05 -3.45 3.08
CA PHE A 120 -6.61 -2.40 2.15
C PHE A 120 -5.73 -3.05 1.08
N LEU A 121 -6.12 -2.96 -0.20
CA LEU A 121 -5.38 -3.53 -1.33
C LEU A 121 -4.46 -2.51 -2.01
N GLY A 122 -4.58 -1.22 -1.66
CA GLY A 122 -3.94 -0.16 -2.43
C GLY A 122 -4.45 -0.13 -3.86
N ASP A 123 -3.54 -0.01 -4.81
CA ASP A 123 -3.87 0.01 -6.25
C ASP A 123 -3.44 -1.27 -6.96
N MET A 124 -3.35 -2.36 -6.23
CA MET A 124 -2.97 -3.68 -6.74
C MET A 124 -3.65 -3.95 -8.08
N GLY A 125 -2.84 -4.26 -9.09
CA GLY A 125 -3.31 -4.64 -10.42
C GLY A 125 -3.65 -6.14 -10.50
N TRP A 126 -4.11 -6.59 -11.66
CA TRP A 126 -4.59 -7.96 -11.82
C TRP A 126 -3.48 -9.00 -11.62
N GLN A 127 -2.24 -8.73 -12.08
CA GLN A 127 -1.13 -9.69 -11.91
C GLN A 127 -0.76 -9.88 -10.44
N ALA A 128 -0.66 -8.78 -9.69
CA ALA A 128 -0.42 -8.85 -8.25
C ALA A 128 -1.63 -9.45 -7.52
N GLY A 129 -2.84 -9.21 -8.01
CA GLY A 129 -4.07 -9.81 -7.48
C GLY A 129 -4.12 -11.33 -7.63
N GLU A 130 -3.70 -11.86 -8.78
CA GLU A 130 -3.57 -13.32 -9.00
C GLU A 130 -2.54 -13.93 -8.06
N ASP A 131 -1.35 -13.32 -7.93
CA ASP A 131 -0.33 -13.78 -6.98
C ASP A 131 -0.83 -13.71 -5.53
N PHE A 132 -1.52 -12.62 -5.18
CA PHE A 132 -2.10 -12.43 -3.86
C PHE A 132 -3.13 -13.52 -3.54
N LEU A 133 -4.05 -13.81 -4.46
CA LEU A 133 -5.04 -14.87 -4.32
C LEU A 133 -4.38 -16.25 -4.18
N ALA A 134 -3.38 -16.56 -5.01
CA ALA A 134 -2.69 -17.85 -4.99
C ALA A 134 -1.89 -18.10 -3.70
N ASN A 135 -1.48 -17.03 -3.00
CA ASN A 135 -0.63 -17.10 -1.81
C ASN A 135 -1.38 -16.92 -0.49
N HIS A 136 -2.73 -16.86 -0.51
CA HIS A 136 -3.54 -16.74 0.70
C HIS A 136 -4.67 -17.74 0.71
N THR A 137 -5.01 -18.21 1.90
CA THR A 137 -6.23 -18.98 2.12
C THR A 137 -7.45 -18.05 2.22
N GLN A 138 -8.63 -18.58 1.96
CA GLN A 138 -9.88 -17.83 2.10
C GLN A 138 -10.04 -17.23 3.52
N GLU A 139 -9.65 -17.95 4.57
CA GLU A 139 -9.72 -17.44 5.96
C GLU A 139 -8.80 -16.24 6.19
N GLU A 140 -7.63 -16.21 5.53
CA GLU A 140 -6.73 -15.06 5.58
C GLU A 140 -7.27 -13.85 4.81
N LEU A 141 -7.97 -14.09 3.70
CA LEU A 141 -8.54 -13.03 2.86
C LEU A 141 -9.83 -12.46 3.44
N LYS A 142 -10.68 -13.29 4.07
CA LYS A 142 -11.99 -12.89 4.55
C LYS A 142 -11.93 -11.65 5.44
N SER A 143 -12.68 -10.60 5.04
CA SER A 143 -12.68 -9.30 5.71
C SER A 143 -14.08 -8.70 5.69
N ASP A 144 -14.47 -8.01 6.78
CA ASP A 144 -15.77 -7.35 6.88
C ASP A 144 -15.85 -6.11 5.96
N VAL A 145 -14.72 -5.39 5.84
CA VAL A 145 -14.62 -4.17 5.04
C VAL A 145 -13.43 -4.29 4.08
N LEU A 146 -13.61 -3.84 2.87
CA LEU A 146 -12.58 -3.86 1.83
C LEU A 146 -12.42 -2.47 1.20
N GLN A 147 -11.20 -1.97 1.11
CA GLN A 147 -10.87 -0.90 0.18
C GLN A 147 -10.64 -1.52 -1.20
N MET A 148 -11.48 -1.13 -2.17
CA MET A 148 -11.40 -1.63 -3.54
C MET A 148 -10.09 -1.21 -4.20
N ALA A 149 -9.41 -2.16 -4.83
CA ALA A 149 -8.14 -1.92 -5.49
C ALA A 149 -8.27 -0.87 -6.60
N HIS A 150 -7.23 -0.05 -6.75
CA HIS A 150 -7.08 0.94 -7.81
C HIS A 150 -8.32 1.82 -8.00
N HIS A 151 -8.85 2.36 -6.90
CA HIS A 151 -10.04 3.24 -6.89
C HIS A 151 -11.29 2.62 -7.53
N GLY A 152 -11.37 1.28 -7.58
CA GLY A 152 -12.44 0.55 -8.27
C GLY A 152 -12.34 0.59 -9.80
N GLN A 153 -11.19 0.97 -10.35
CA GLN A 153 -10.90 0.92 -11.78
C GLN A 153 -10.34 -0.47 -12.18
N ARG A 154 -9.43 -0.53 -13.14
CA ARG A 154 -8.74 -1.78 -13.54
C ARG A 154 -7.72 -2.20 -12.47
N GLY A 155 -8.22 -2.75 -11.36
CA GLY A 155 -7.44 -3.32 -10.28
C GLY A 155 -7.36 -4.84 -10.39
N VAL A 156 -7.67 -5.51 -9.28
CA VAL A 156 -7.71 -6.98 -9.20
C VAL A 156 -8.96 -7.55 -9.86
N GLU A 157 -8.90 -8.83 -10.22
CA GLU A 157 -10.02 -9.55 -10.82
C GLU A 157 -11.13 -9.87 -9.81
N GLU A 158 -12.33 -10.18 -10.33
CA GLU A 158 -13.54 -10.40 -9.53
C GLU A 158 -13.39 -11.56 -8.54
N GLU A 159 -12.63 -12.60 -8.90
CA GLU A 159 -12.39 -13.78 -8.08
C GLU A 159 -11.79 -13.41 -6.70
N LEU A 160 -10.85 -12.46 -6.66
CA LEU A 160 -10.27 -12.01 -5.40
C LEU A 160 -11.33 -11.34 -4.51
N TYR A 161 -12.19 -10.51 -5.07
CA TYR A 161 -13.29 -9.88 -4.32
C TYR A 161 -14.28 -10.91 -3.77
N GLN A 162 -14.58 -11.96 -4.53
CA GLN A 162 -15.45 -13.07 -4.12
C GLN A 162 -14.85 -13.84 -2.95
N GLU A 163 -13.54 -14.13 -2.97
CA GLU A 163 -12.84 -14.82 -1.88
C GLU A 163 -12.73 -13.97 -0.60
N ILE A 164 -12.52 -12.65 -0.73
CA ILE A 164 -12.53 -11.71 0.40
C ILE A 164 -13.94 -11.63 1.02
N SER A 165 -14.98 -11.68 0.21
CA SER A 165 -16.41 -11.67 0.59
C SER A 165 -16.78 -10.57 1.61
N PRO A 166 -16.51 -9.29 1.32
CA PRO A 166 -16.73 -8.19 2.27
C PRO A 166 -18.23 -7.86 2.42
N GLU A 167 -18.60 -7.40 3.62
CA GLU A 167 -19.93 -6.82 3.88
C GLU A 167 -20.03 -5.38 3.33
N VAL A 168 -18.91 -4.65 3.34
CA VAL A 168 -18.81 -3.25 2.91
C VAL A 168 -17.58 -3.05 2.04
N CYS A 169 -17.76 -2.38 0.89
CA CYS A 169 -16.67 -1.92 0.05
C CYS A 169 -16.49 -0.41 0.17
N LEU A 170 -15.27 0.02 0.46
CA LEU A 170 -14.84 1.41 0.38
C LEU A 170 -14.34 1.66 -1.04
N TRP A 171 -14.97 2.62 -1.72
CA TRP A 171 -14.64 2.96 -3.10
C TRP A 171 -14.07 4.38 -3.16
N PRO A 172 -12.76 4.55 -2.97
CA PRO A 172 -12.12 5.87 -2.97
C PRO A 172 -11.94 6.39 -4.40
N THR A 173 -13.01 6.87 -5.02
CA THR A 173 -12.94 7.50 -6.35
C THR A 173 -12.60 8.98 -6.22
N PRO A 174 -11.86 9.57 -7.20
CA PRO A 174 -11.66 11.01 -7.28
C PRO A 174 -12.97 11.76 -7.58
#